data_3194ff809bd13b9892f0c7ad93c45e12
#
_entry.id   3194ff809bd13b9892f0c7ad93c45e12
#
_cell.length_a   1.000
_cell.length_b   1.000
_cell.length_c   1.000
_cell.angle_alpha   90.00
_cell.angle_beta   90.00
_cell.angle_gamma   90.00
#
_symmetry.space_group_name_H-M   'P 1'
#
loop_
_entity.id
_entity.type
_entity.pdbx_description
1 polymer ?
#
loop_
_entity_poly.entity_id
_entity_poly.type
_entity_poly.pdbx_seq_one_letter_code
_entity_poly.pdbx_strand_id
1 'polypeptide(L)'
;ALVMTKGRTGQAIDRSQVRDSLWSAVEEAMEQKFGGAEGAVEVENPLMPQETPPQEPDFQAIHGAVAVEPQSAQYDRETGAVTDHVVGVDFDVEALKAAYEQAGEGETFSIPVTLTQPEETKQSLEAKLFRDLLGEGTTNVSGSSARKHNVKLSAQACNGVILMPGEVFSYNNTTGSRSASKGYLAAPVYSGDASVDEVGGGICQTSSTIYYAVLHTNLKIVERRAHRFNTGYVPEGMDATVYYGQTDF
;
A
#
# COMPACT_ATOMS: atom_id res chain seq x y z
N ALA A 1 8.37 -22.18 -9.57
CA ALA A 1 8.99 -22.21 -10.89
C ALA A 1 8.12 -21.46 -11.90
N LEU A 2 8.74 -20.74 -12.85
CA LEU A 2 8.06 -20.22 -14.04
C LEU A 2 8.03 -21.35 -15.08
N VAL A 3 6.85 -21.63 -15.62
CA VAL A 3 6.65 -22.73 -16.60
C VAL A 3 6.25 -22.12 -17.95
N MET A 4 6.94 -22.52 -19.01
CA MET A 4 6.66 -22.08 -20.38
C MET A 4 6.62 -23.25 -21.35
N THR A 5 5.89 -23.08 -22.46
CA THR A 5 5.89 -24.03 -23.59
C THR A 5 6.41 -23.31 -24.83
N LYS A 6 7.44 -23.87 -25.47
CA LYS A 6 7.97 -23.34 -26.74
C LYS A 6 6.95 -23.50 -27.86
N GLY A 7 6.77 -22.46 -28.65
CA GLY A 7 5.88 -22.50 -29.81
C GLY A 7 6.29 -23.60 -30.81
N ARG A 8 5.35 -23.98 -31.69
CA ARG A 8 5.59 -24.90 -32.79
C ARG A 8 5.59 -24.15 -34.10
N THR A 9 6.39 -24.62 -35.06
CA THR A 9 6.31 -24.13 -36.44
C THR A 9 4.89 -24.32 -36.97
N GLY A 10 4.29 -23.23 -37.38
CA GLY A 10 2.99 -23.22 -38.05
C GLY A 10 3.17 -23.49 -39.52
N GLN A 11 2.13 -24.04 -40.14
CA GLN A 11 2.05 -24.15 -41.60
C GLN A 11 0.96 -23.21 -42.09
N ALA A 12 1.32 -22.32 -42.98
CA ALA A 12 0.38 -21.42 -43.63
C ALA A 12 0.40 -21.64 -45.13
N ILE A 13 -0.79 -21.61 -45.77
CA ILE A 13 -0.90 -21.61 -47.21
C ILE A 13 -1.13 -20.17 -47.67
N ASP A 14 -0.22 -19.64 -48.49
CA ASP A 14 -0.43 -18.35 -49.13
C ASP A 14 -1.54 -18.48 -50.19
N ARG A 15 -2.73 -18.01 -49.87
CA ARG A 15 -3.90 -18.06 -50.75
C ARG A 15 -3.70 -17.27 -52.04
N SER A 16 -2.85 -16.23 -52.03
CA SER A 16 -2.57 -15.44 -53.22
C SER A 16 -1.68 -16.23 -54.19
N GLN A 17 -0.63 -16.87 -53.69
CA GLN A 17 0.23 -17.73 -54.49
C GLN A 17 -0.54 -18.93 -55.08
N VAL A 18 -1.41 -19.58 -54.27
CA VAL A 18 -2.26 -20.69 -54.74
C VAL A 18 -3.19 -20.22 -55.86
N ARG A 19 -3.84 -19.07 -55.69
CA ARG A 19 -4.71 -18.50 -56.68
C ARG A 19 -3.96 -18.19 -57.98
N ASP A 20 -2.79 -17.52 -57.85
CA ASP A 20 -2.04 -17.10 -59.01
C ASP A 20 -1.43 -18.29 -59.76
N SER A 21 -0.96 -19.34 -59.06
CA SER A 21 -0.54 -20.61 -59.66
C SER A 21 -1.68 -21.35 -60.37
N LEU A 22 -2.87 -21.40 -59.75
CA LEU A 22 -4.05 -21.99 -60.36
C LEU A 22 -4.48 -21.21 -61.63
N TRP A 23 -4.42 -19.88 -61.57
CA TRP A 23 -4.77 -19.03 -62.68
C TRP A 23 -3.81 -19.19 -63.87
N SER A 24 -2.49 -19.20 -63.60
CA SER A 24 -1.47 -19.48 -64.63
C SER A 24 -1.66 -20.85 -65.29
N ALA A 25 -1.99 -21.87 -64.49
CA ALA A 25 -2.23 -23.22 -64.98
C ALA A 25 -3.52 -23.28 -65.84
N VAL A 26 -4.55 -22.52 -65.50
CA VAL A 26 -5.79 -22.41 -66.31
C VAL A 26 -5.46 -21.69 -67.62
N GLU A 27 -4.68 -20.60 -67.59
CA GLU A 27 -4.28 -19.90 -68.84
C GLU A 27 -3.49 -20.81 -69.77
N GLU A 28 -2.48 -21.54 -69.24
CA GLU A 28 -1.69 -22.50 -69.98
C GLU A 28 -2.57 -23.62 -70.59
N ALA A 29 -3.52 -24.16 -69.81
CA ALA A 29 -4.47 -25.14 -70.28
C ALA A 29 -5.39 -24.60 -71.39
N MET A 30 -5.80 -23.36 -71.30
CA MET A 30 -6.58 -22.69 -72.31
C MET A 30 -5.81 -22.49 -73.61
N GLU A 31 -4.55 -22.07 -73.55
CA GLU A 31 -3.67 -21.93 -74.72
C GLU A 31 -3.46 -23.27 -75.41
N GLN A 32 -3.21 -24.34 -74.69
CA GLN A 32 -3.05 -25.69 -75.21
C GLN A 32 -4.34 -26.21 -75.89
N LYS A 33 -5.51 -25.90 -75.31
CA LYS A 33 -6.81 -26.29 -75.86
C LYS A 33 -7.12 -25.55 -77.17
N PHE A 34 -6.77 -24.29 -77.29
CA PHE A 34 -6.93 -23.53 -78.55
C PHE A 34 -5.89 -23.92 -79.59
N GLY A 35 -4.79 -24.59 -79.21
CA GLY A 35 -3.81 -25.19 -80.12
C GLY A 35 -4.21 -26.58 -80.68
N GLY A 36 -5.43 -27.11 -80.39
CA GLY A 36 -5.97 -28.36 -80.99
C GLY A 36 -5.63 -29.65 -80.24
N ALA A 37 -5.15 -29.59 -78.97
CA ALA A 37 -4.96 -30.76 -78.16
C ALA A 37 -6.26 -31.18 -77.43
N GLU A 38 -6.79 -32.36 -77.69
CA GLU A 38 -7.89 -33.01 -76.97
C GLU A 38 -7.22 -33.77 -75.78
N GLY A 39 -7.47 -33.31 -74.57
CA GLY A 39 -7.00 -33.99 -73.34
C GLY A 39 -7.31 -33.20 -72.04
N ALA A 40 -7.41 -33.89 -70.93
CA ALA A 40 -7.43 -33.26 -69.62
C ALA A 40 -6.01 -32.73 -69.31
N VAL A 41 -5.92 -31.47 -68.91
CA VAL A 41 -4.65 -30.89 -68.45
C VAL A 41 -4.56 -31.19 -66.97
N GLU A 42 -3.64 -32.06 -66.58
CA GLU A 42 -3.26 -32.29 -65.19
C GLU A 42 -2.36 -31.15 -64.73
N VAL A 43 -2.82 -30.40 -63.76
CA VAL A 43 -2.01 -29.34 -63.11
C VAL A 43 -1.36 -29.95 -61.89
N GLU A 44 -0.09 -30.33 -62.02
CA GLU A 44 0.75 -30.61 -60.86
C GLU A 44 1.16 -29.32 -60.19
N ASN A 45 0.37 -28.88 -59.24
CA ASN A 45 0.76 -27.79 -58.40
C ASN A 45 0.94 -28.29 -56.95
N PRO A 46 2.14 -28.63 -56.49
CA PRO A 46 2.35 -28.96 -55.10
C PRO A 46 2.06 -27.73 -54.24
N LEU A 47 0.95 -27.77 -53.52
CA LEU A 47 0.69 -26.83 -52.45
C LEU A 47 1.81 -26.99 -51.41
N MET A 48 2.86 -26.18 -51.58
CA MET A 48 3.94 -26.15 -50.61
C MET A 48 3.48 -25.24 -49.45
N PRO A 49 3.14 -25.80 -48.28
CA PRO A 49 2.86 -24.97 -47.10
C PRO A 49 4.12 -24.18 -46.75
N GLN A 50 3.96 -22.87 -46.59
CA GLN A 50 5.01 -22.05 -46.04
C GLN A 50 5.12 -22.32 -44.55
N GLU A 51 6.31 -22.74 -44.09
CA GLU A 51 6.60 -22.88 -42.67
C GLU A 51 6.78 -21.49 -42.06
N THR A 52 6.03 -21.23 -41.04
CA THR A 52 6.16 -20.01 -40.25
C THR A 52 6.76 -20.40 -38.89
N PRO A 53 8.04 -20.14 -38.65
CA PRO A 53 8.64 -20.44 -37.36
C PRO A 53 7.95 -19.67 -36.25
N PRO A 54 7.94 -20.19 -35.01
CA PRO A 54 7.38 -19.47 -33.89
C PRO A 54 8.15 -18.19 -33.67
N GLN A 55 7.43 -17.11 -33.36
CA GLN A 55 8.05 -15.84 -33.02
C GLN A 55 8.78 -15.99 -31.68
N GLU A 56 10.00 -15.48 -31.61
CA GLU A 56 10.77 -15.44 -30.37
C GLU A 56 10.05 -14.56 -29.34
N PRO A 57 9.85 -15.02 -28.09
CA PRO A 57 9.22 -14.21 -27.06
C PRO A 57 10.08 -13.00 -26.66
N ASP A 58 9.43 -11.92 -26.30
CA ASP A 58 10.09 -10.82 -25.60
C ASP A 58 10.27 -11.20 -24.12
N PHE A 59 11.45 -11.70 -23.77
CA PHE A 59 11.78 -12.17 -22.42
C PHE A 59 11.75 -11.04 -21.38
N GLN A 60 12.08 -9.80 -21.79
CA GLN A 60 12.00 -8.63 -20.91
C GLN A 60 10.55 -8.24 -20.63
N ALA A 61 9.69 -8.31 -21.63
CA ALA A 61 8.26 -8.08 -21.44
C ALA A 61 7.64 -9.15 -20.52
N ILE A 62 8.07 -10.42 -20.65
CA ILE A 62 7.64 -11.50 -19.74
C ILE A 62 8.11 -11.21 -18.30
N HIS A 63 9.36 -10.80 -18.12
CA HIS A 63 9.87 -10.43 -16.82
C HIS A 63 9.05 -9.29 -16.21
N GLY A 64 8.83 -8.21 -16.95
CA GLY A 64 8.03 -7.07 -16.49
C GLY A 64 6.56 -7.41 -16.17
N ALA A 65 6.02 -8.49 -16.75
CA ALA A 65 4.65 -8.95 -16.48
C ALA A 65 4.55 -9.89 -15.27
N VAL A 66 5.63 -10.58 -14.91
CA VAL A 66 5.64 -11.65 -13.88
C VAL A 66 6.38 -11.21 -12.62
N ALA A 67 7.44 -10.40 -12.75
CA ALA A 67 8.20 -9.91 -11.61
C ALA A 67 7.37 -8.97 -10.74
N VAL A 68 7.41 -9.18 -9.44
CA VAL A 68 6.67 -8.40 -8.45
C VAL A 68 7.60 -8.04 -7.31
N GLU A 69 7.69 -6.74 -7.00
CA GLU A 69 8.44 -6.28 -5.84
C GLU A 69 7.73 -6.64 -4.53
N PRO A 70 8.47 -7.04 -3.49
CA PRO A 70 7.87 -7.33 -2.19
C PRO A 70 7.29 -6.07 -1.56
N GLN A 71 6.10 -6.16 -0.97
CA GLN A 71 5.47 -5.06 -0.26
C GLN A 71 5.07 -5.49 1.15
N SER A 72 5.54 -4.74 2.14
CA SER A 72 5.20 -4.95 3.54
C SER A 72 3.74 -4.62 3.82
N ALA A 73 3.13 -5.38 4.72
CA ALA A 73 1.82 -5.05 5.27
C ALA A 73 1.87 -3.70 5.99
N GLN A 74 0.77 -2.97 5.93
CA GLN A 74 0.61 -1.67 6.58
C GLN A 74 -0.68 -1.65 7.41
N TYR A 75 -0.65 -0.90 8.50
CA TYR A 75 -1.84 -0.63 9.29
C TYR A 75 -2.58 0.58 8.73
N ASP A 76 -3.84 0.39 8.40
CA ASP A 76 -4.74 1.46 8.00
C ASP A 76 -5.47 2.01 9.23
N ARG A 77 -5.14 3.22 9.63
CA ARG A 77 -5.69 3.92 10.78
C ARG A 77 -7.18 4.26 10.64
N GLU A 78 -7.67 4.45 9.41
CA GLU A 78 -9.06 4.83 9.15
C GLU A 78 -10.00 3.64 9.29
N THR A 79 -9.58 2.50 8.78
CA THR A 79 -10.37 1.27 8.83
C THR A 79 -10.05 0.38 10.02
N GLY A 80 -8.87 0.59 10.66
CA GLY A 80 -8.36 -0.27 11.71
C GLY A 80 -7.87 -1.64 11.20
N ALA A 81 -7.71 -1.80 9.91
CA ALA A 81 -7.29 -3.05 9.28
C ALA A 81 -5.80 -3.08 8.96
N VAL A 82 -5.25 -4.28 8.85
CA VAL A 82 -3.91 -4.50 8.30
C VAL A 82 -4.04 -4.99 6.87
N THR A 83 -3.33 -4.32 5.94
CA THR A 83 -3.31 -4.71 4.54
C THR A 83 -2.62 -6.06 4.36
N ASP A 84 -2.93 -6.76 3.27
CA ASP A 84 -2.15 -7.93 2.89
C ASP A 84 -0.75 -7.49 2.43
N HIS A 85 0.23 -8.32 2.71
CA HIS A 85 1.59 -8.16 2.20
C HIS A 85 1.71 -8.82 0.83
N VAL A 86 2.71 -8.41 0.04
CA VAL A 86 3.03 -9.03 -1.25
C VAL A 86 4.41 -9.68 -1.15
N VAL A 87 4.47 -10.96 -1.46
CA VAL A 87 5.76 -11.68 -1.63
C VAL A 87 6.34 -11.31 -2.99
N GLY A 88 7.57 -10.84 -2.99
CA GLY A 88 8.29 -10.54 -4.22
C GLY A 88 8.56 -11.80 -5.03
N VAL A 89 8.46 -11.69 -6.33
CA VAL A 89 8.75 -12.76 -7.30
C VAL A 89 9.69 -12.20 -8.34
N ASP A 90 10.79 -12.90 -8.55
CA ASP A 90 11.78 -12.53 -9.56
C ASP A 90 12.39 -13.79 -10.22
N PHE A 91 12.97 -13.64 -11.40
CA PHE A 91 13.68 -14.72 -12.08
C PHE A 91 14.77 -14.16 -13.00
N ASP A 92 15.75 -15.00 -13.31
CA ASP A 92 16.84 -14.65 -14.22
C ASP A 92 16.37 -14.77 -15.68
N VAL A 93 16.36 -13.63 -16.38
CA VAL A 93 15.95 -13.51 -17.79
C VAL A 93 16.90 -14.28 -18.71
N GLU A 94 18.21 -14.28 -18.42
CA GLU A 94 19.19 -15.01 -19.22
C GLU A 94 19.03 -16.53 -19.06
N ALA A 95 18.69 -16.97 -17.84
CA ALA A 95 18.36 -18.38 -17.59
C ALA A 95 17.07 -18.80 -18.33
N LEU A 96 16.06 -17.91 -18.40
CA LEU A 96 14.85 -18.15 -19.16
C LEU A 96 15.14 -18.29 -20.65
N LYS A 97 15.94 -17.39 -21.20
CA LYS A 97 16.35 -17.40 -22.61
C LYS A 97 17.14 -18.68 -22.95
N ALA A 98 18.12 -19.04 -22.12
CA ALA A 98 18.90 -20.25 -22.32
C ALA A 98 18.02 -21.53 -22.28
N ALA A 99 17.07 -21.60 -21.36
CA ALA A 99 16.14 -22.72 -21.27
C ALA A 99 15.20 -22.79 -22.50
N TYR A 100 14.75 -21.63 -23.01
CA TYR A 100 13.95 -21.56 -24.24
C TYR A 100 14.74 -22.00 -25.47
N GLU A 101 16.01 -21.64 -25.60
CA GLU A 101 16.87 -22.03 -26.72
C GLU A 101 17.10 -23.56 -26.72
N GLN A 102 17.27 -24.17 -25.54
CA GLN A 102 17.48 -25.62 -25.38
C GLN A 102 16.21 -26.48 -25.59
N ALA A 103 15.04 -25.88 -25.32
CA ALA A 103 13.79 -26.61 -25.44
C ALA A 103 13.46 -26.88 -26.92
N GLY A 104 12.92 -28.08 -27.19
CA GLY A 104 12.36 -28.45 -28.49
C GLY A 104 11.01 -27.78 -28.76
N GLU A 105 10.59 -27.74 -30.05
CA GLU A 105 9.29 -27.20 -30.41
C GLU A 105 8.13 -27.93 -29.72
N GLY A 106 7.26 -27.16 -29.06
CA GLY A 106 6.14 -27.70 -28.29
C GLY A 106 6.53 -28.32 -26.96
N GLU A 107 7.79 -28.27 -26.57
CA GLU A 107 8.27 -28.72 -25.29
C GLU A 107 7.95 -27.73 -24.17
N THR A 108 7.57 -28.25 -23.01
CA THR A 108 7.33 -27.46 -21.80
C THR A 108 8.55 -27.56 -20.90
N PHE A 109 9.07 -26.41 -20.50
CA PHE A 109 10.23 -26.30 -19.61
C PHE A 109 9.92 -25.36 -18.44
N SER A 110 10.77 -25.37 -17.42
CA SER A 110 10.62 -24.50 -16.26
C SER A 110 11.96 -23.94 -15.79
N ILE A 111 11.92 -22.75 -15.25
CA ILE A 111 13.05 -22.13 -14.55
C ILE A 111 12.69 -21.84 -13.09
N PRO A 112 13.68 -21.83 -12.18
CA PRO A 112 13.44 -21.42 -10.80
C PRO A 112 13.04 -19.96 -10.74
N VAL A 113 12.18 -19.62 -9.77
CA VAL A 113 11.88 -18.23 -9.39
C VAL A 113 12.43 -17.96 -8.00
N THR A 114 12.89 -16.75 -7.76
CA THR A 114 13.29 -16.25 -6.45
C THR A 114 12.08 -15.63 -5.78
N LEU A 115 11.80 -16.04 -4.54
CA LEU A 115 10.74 -15.46 -3.72
C LEU A 115 11.39 -14.62 -2.62
N THR A 116 11.03 -13.33 -2.56
CA THR A 116 11.52 -12.41 -1.54
C THR A 116 10.39 -12.06 -0.58
N GLN A 117 10.57 -12.43 0.69
CA GLN A 117 9.61 -12.05 1.74
C GLN A 117 9.73 -10.55 2.03
N PRO A 118 8.62 -9.85 2.24
CA PRO A 118 8.65 -8.47 2.70
C PRO A 118 9.19 -8.38 4.14
N GLU A 119 9.63 -7.20 4.53
CA GLU A 119 10.11 -6.93 5.90
C GLU A 119 9.03 -7.19 6.95
N GLU A 120 7.77 -6.86 6.63
CA GLU A 120 6.64 -7.03 7.53
C GLU A 120 5.51 -7.79 6.84
N THR A 121 5.20 -8.97 7.34
CA THR A 121 4.01 -9.72 6.88
C THR A 121 2.77 -9.26 7.64
N LYS A 122 1.57 -9.50 7.10
CA LYS A 122 0.32 -9.22 7.80
C LYS A 122 0.30 -9.85 9.19
N GLN A 123 0.66 -11.11 9.30
CA GLN A 123 0.67 -11.83 10.56
C GLN A 123 1.69 -11.25 11.56
N SER A 124 2.88 -10.87 11.10
CA SER A 124 3.89 -10.28 11.97
C SER A 124 3.50 -8.89 12.47
N LEU A 125 2.86 -8.09 11.60
CA LEU A 125 2.36 -6.77 11.99
C LEU A 125 1.19 -6.87 12.97
N GLU A 126 0.18 -7.71 12.69
CA GLU A 126 -0.96 -7.94 13.59
C GLU A 126 -0.51 -8.41 14.99
N ALA A 127 0.52 -9.25 15.07
CA ALA A 127 1.07 -9.71 16.34
C ALA A 127 1.78 -8.61 17.16
N LYS A 128 2.19 -7.51 16.53
CA LYS A 128 2.90 -6.39 17.17
C LYS A 128 1.96 -5.24 17.54
N LEU A 129 0.86 -5.06 16.81
CA LEU A 129 -0.04 -3.92 16.98
C LEU A 129 -0.66 -3.92 18.39
N PHE A 130 -0.52 -2.77 19.06
CA PHE A 130 -1.14 -2.49 20.37
C PHE A 130 -0.91 -3.56 21.44
N ARG A 131 0.15 -4.35 21.29
CA ARG A 131 0.46 -5.48 22.19
C ARG A 131 0.91 -5.03 23.57
N ASP A 132 1.71 -3.96 23.61
CA ASP A 132 2.42 -3.56 24.82
C ASP A 132 1.85 -2.26 25.39
N LEU A 133 1.64 -2.21 26.73
CA LEU A 133 1.39 -0.97 27.43
C LEU A 133 2.71 -0.22 27.62
N LEU A 134 2.86 0.94 26.97
CA LEU A 134 4.12 1.71 27.03
C LEU A 134 4.21 2.58 28.29
N GLY A 135 3.10 3.13 28.75
CA GLY A 135 3.05 3.95 29.95
C GLY A 135 1.62 4.26 30.36
N GLU A 136 1.44 4.55 31.64
CA GLU A 136 0.16 4.95 32.22
C GLU A 136 0.31 6.13 33.18
N GLY A 137 -0.75 6.89 33.33
CA GLY A 137 -0.84 7.99 34.27
C GLY A 137 -2.28 8.27 34.64
N THR A 138 -2.53 8.49 35.93
CA THR A 138 -3.86 8.75 36.45
C THR A 138 -3.88 9.98 37.33
N THR A 139 -4.89 10.82 37.18
CA THR A 139 -5.10 12.00 38.02
C THR A 139 -6.56 12.08 38.50
N ASN A 140 -6.76 12.58 39.74
CA ASN A 140 -8.09 12.74 40.30
C ASN A 140 -8.69 14.09 39.90
N VAL A 141 -9.84 14.08 39.22
CA VAL A 141 -10.52 15.32 38.80
C VAL A 141 -11.45 15.80 39.93
N SER A 142 -11.13 16.97 40.48
CA SER A 142 -11.93 17.66 41.51
C SER A 142 -12.50 19.00 40.99
N GLY A 143 -13.30 19.68 41.83
CA GLY A 143 -13.89 20.98 41.51
C GLY A 143 -15.31 20.92 40.97
N SER A 144 -15.73 22.02 40.29
CA SER A 144 -17.10 22.19 39.80
C SER A 144 -17.52 21.14 38.77
N SER A 145 -18.84 20.94 38.62
CA SER A 145 -19.35 20.07 37.55
C SER A 145 -18.97 20.53 36.16
N ALA A 146 -18.90 21.83 35.92
CA ALA A 146 -18.43 22.40 34.66
C ALA A 146 -16.97 22.03 34.37
N ARG A 147 -16.08 22.12 35.36
CA ARG A 147 -14.67 21.71 35.23
C ARG A 147 -14.55 20.21 34.94
N LYS A 148 -15.28 19.37 35.68
CA LYS A 148 -15.28 17.90 35.45
C LYS A 148 -15.78 17.56 34.06
N HIS A 149 -16.81 18.26 33.59
CA HIS A 149 -17.35 18.11 32.23
C HIS A 149 -16.27 18.46 31.17
N ASN A 150 -15.60 19.60 31.30
CA ASN A 150 -14.55 20.00 30.36
C ASN A 150 -13.38 19.02 30.31
N VAL A 151 -12.92 18.53 31.45
CA VAL A 151 -11.86 17.52 31.50
C VAL A 151 -12.29 16.22 30.83
N LYS A 152 -13.53 15.76 31.10
CA LYS A 152 -14.09 14.58 30.44
C LYS A 152 -14.18 14.77 28.92
N LEU A 153 -14.67 15.92 28.46
CA LEU A 153 -14.82 16.21 27.03
C LEU A 153 -13.47 16.23 26.31
N SER A 154 -12.45 16.88 26.90
CA SER A 154 -11.11 16.90 26.32
C SER A 154 -10.43 15.52 26.36
N ALA A 155 -10.64 14.72 27.38
CA ALA A 155 -10.12 13.36 27.45
C ALA A 155 -10.80 12.46 26.39
N GLN A 156 -12.09 12.62 26.17
CA GLN A 156 -12.80 11.91 25.10
C GLN A 156 -12.27 12.25 23.70
N ALA A 157 -11.89 13.50 23.45
CA ALA A 157 -11.30 13.91 22.17
C ALA A 157 -9.91 13.27 21.93
N CYS A 158 -9.17 12.99 23.00
CA CYS A 158 -7.85 12.32 22.90
C CYS A 158 -7.94 10.81 22.88
N ASN A 159 -9.10 10.24 23.20
CA ASN A 159 -9.27 8.79 23.28
C ASN A 159 -9.24 8.15 21.91
N GLY A 160 -8.45 7.08 21.77
CA GLY A 160 -8.34 6.32 20.52
C GLY A 160 -7.44 6.96 19.45
N VAL A 161 -6.71 8.02 19.77
CA VAL A 161 -5.72 8.59 18.84
C VAL A 161 -4.61 7.59 18.60
N ILE A 162 -4.34 7.31 17.35
CA ILE A 162 -3.28 6.41 16.90
C ILE A 162 -2.22 7.24 16.18
N LEU A 163 -0.96 7.05 16.57
CA LEU A 163 0.19 7.66 15.92
C LEU A 163 0.92 6.61 15.08
N MET A 164 1.15 6.94 13.83
CA MET A 164 2.04 6.17 12.97
C MET A 164 3.51 6.52 13.27
N PRO A 165 4.47 5.66 12.90
CA PRO A 165 5.89 5.94 13.10
C PRO A 165 6.28 7.31 12.52
N GLY A 166 6.90 8.16 13.37
CA GLY A 166 7.33 9.52 13.00
C GLY A 166 6.26 10.60 13.14
N GLU A 167 5.00 10.27 13.42
CA GLU A 167 3.97 11.27 13.68
C GLU A 167 4.10 11.91 15.07
N VAL A 168 3.57 13.10 15.18
CA VAL A 168 3.56 13.90 16.42
C VAL A 168 2.13 14.08 16.89
N PHE A 169 1.86 13.74 18.17
CA PHE A 169 0.62 14.10 18.83
C PHE A 169 0.61 15.60 19.14
N SER A 170 -0.47 16.29 18.83
CA SER A 170 -0.75 17.67 19.22
C SER A 170 -2.07 17.71 19.98
N TYR A 171 -2.02 18.10 21.22
CA TYR A 171 -3.23 18.24 22.04
C TYR A 171 -4.19 19.29 21.47
N ASN A 172 -3.64 20.41 20.99
CA ASN A 172 -4.44 21.48 20.41
C ASN A 172 -5.12 21.08 19.09
N ASN A 173 -4.43 20.36 18.22
CA ASN A 173 -5.01 19.86 16.98
C ASN A 173 -6.06 18.77 17.26
N THR A 174 -5.82 17.91 18.24
CA THR A 174 -6.72 16.81 18.61
C THR A 174 -8.01 17.33 19.23
N THR A 175 -7.93 18.25 20.20
CA THR A 175 -9.11 18.78 20.89
C THR A 175 -9.76 19.97 20.18
N GLY A 176 -8.97 20.68 19.35
CA GLY A 176 -9.38 21.93 18.69
C GLY A 176 -9.63 23.09 19.66
N SER A 177 -10.30 24.12 19.21
CA SER A 177 -10.70 25.27 20.06
C SER A 177 -11.67 24.83 21.16
N ARG A 178 -11.47 25.36 22.37
CA ARG A 178 -12.33 25.09 23.52
C ARG A 178 -13.44 26.14 23.55
N SER A 179 -14.48 25.93 22.77
CA SER A 179 -15.59 26.86 22.62
C SER A 179 -16.89 26.30 23.20
N ALA A 180 -17.81 27.19 23.55
CA ALA A 180 -19.14 26.79 23.99
C ALA A 180 -19.91 26.00 22.91
N SER A 181 -19.66 26.30 21.62
CA SER A 181 -20.26 25.56 20.50
C SER A 181 -19.79 24.10 20.41
N LYS A 182 -18.64 23.78 21.00
CA LYS A 182 -18.13 22.41 21.14
C LYS A 182 -18.53 21.76 22.47
N GLY A 183 -19.37 22.41 23.26
CA GLY A 183 -19.88 21.90 24.53
C GLY A 183 -19.00 22.23 25.74
N TYR A 184 -17.93 23.01 25.60
CA TYR A 184 -17.15 23.44 26.76
C TYR A 184 -17.89 24.49 27.57
N LEU A 185 -17.78 24.40 28.90
CA LEU A 185 -18.43 25.28 29.85
C LEU A 185 -17.41 26.23 30.51
N ALA A 186 -17.88 27.36 31.01
CA ALA A 186 -17.07 28.26 31.81
C ALA A 186 -16.73 27.58 33.15
N ALA A 187 -15.44 27.59 33.49
CA ALA A 187 -14.91 27.03 34.73
C ALA A 187 -13.61 27.75 35.11
N PRO A 188 -13.20 27.72 36.39
CA PRO A 188 -12.03 28.42 36.84
C PRO A 188 -10.74 28.05 36.12
N VAL A 189 -10.02 29.07 35.69
CA VAL A 189 -8.63 29.01 35.19
C VAL A 189 -7.77 30.00 35.99
N TYR A 190 -6.47 29.74 36.03
CA TYR A 190 -5.51 30.69 36.60
C TYR A 190 -5.06 31.70 35.53
N SER A 191 -5.35 32.98 35.72
CA SER A 191 -4.93 34.07 34.86
C SER A 191 -4.12 35.06 35.71
N GLY A 192 -2.81 35.04 35.57
CA GLY A 192 -1.91 35.77 36.48
C GLY A 192 -2.01 35.23 37.93
N ASP A 193 -2.30 36.13 38.87
CA ASP A 193 -2.50 35.80 40.30
C ASP A 193 -3.98 35.61 40.67
N ALA A 194 -4.89 35.67 39.69
CA ALA A 194 -6.33 35.58 39.91
C ALA A 194 -6.92 34.27 39.30
N SER A 195 -8.00 33.79 39.91
CA SER A 195 -8.83 32.76 39.31
C SER A 195 -10.00 33.43 38.61
N VAL A 196 -10.14 33.16 37.32
CA VAL A 196 -11.25 33.66 36.49
C VAL A 196 -11.97 32.53 35.79
N ASP A 197 -13.26 32.70 35.51
CA ASP A 197 -13.99 31.67 34.76
C ASP A 197 -13.78 31.86 33.26
N GLU A 198 -13.22 30.85 32.60
CA GLU A 198 -13.08 30.80 31.15
C GLU A 198 -13.71 29.50 30.58
N VAL A 199 -14.19 29.61 29.34
CA VAL A 199 -14.71 28.43 28.62
C VAL A 199 -13.59 27.44 28.38
N GLY A 200 -13.76 26.21 28.84
CA GLY A 200 -12.74 25.18 28.77
C GLY A 200 -11.84 25.08 30.02
N GLY A 201 -12.15 25.81 31.10
CA GLY A 201 -11.37 25.73 32.33
C GLY A 201 -11.22 24.29 32.83
N GLY A 202 -9.98 23.91 33.21
CA GLY A 202 -9.61 22.60 33.73
C GLY A 202 -8.94 21.65 32.76
N ILE A 203 -8.95 21.90 31.43
CA ILE A 203 -8.47 20.95 30.40
C ILE A 203 -6.95 20.69 30.44
N CYS A 204 -6.15 21.61 31.01
CA CYS A 204 -4.73 21.35 31.25
C CYS A 204 -4.48 20.16 32.17
N GLN A 205 -5.47 19.69 32.92
CA GLN A 205 -5.34 18.45 33.66
C GLN A 205 -5.28 17.24 32.71
N THR A 206 -6.01 17.26 31.60
CA THR A 206 -5.94 16.20 30.58
C THR A 206 -4.56 16.17 29.90
N SER A 207 -4.06 17.31 29.42
CA SER A 207 -2.72 17.39 28.81
C SER A 207 -1.61 16.97 29.80
N SER A 208 -1.71 17.41 31.06
CA SER A 208 -0.77 16.99 32.10
C SER A 208 -0.83 15.50 32.41
N THR A 209 -2.01 14.90 32.41
CA THR A 209 -2.17 13.46 32.65
C THR A 209 -1.56 12.66 31.49
N ILE A 210 -1.75 13.10 30.24
CA ILE A 210 -1.10 12.50 29.07
C ILE A 210 0.41 12.67 29.17
N TYR A 211 0.91 13.87 29.47
CA TYR A 211 2.34 14.11 29.63
C TYR A 211 2.96 13.22 30.72
N TYR A 212 2.27 13.11 31.86
CA TYR A 212 2.70 12.24 32.97
C TYR A 212 2.80 10.77 32.53
N ALA A 213 1.83 10.26 31.77
CA ALA A 213 1.90 8.91 31.21
C ALA A 213 3.07 8.77 30.20
N VAL A 214 3.26 9.76 29.31
CA VAL A 214 4.30 9.74 28.27
C VAL A 214 5.71 9.80 28.84
N LEU A 215 5.93 10.43 30.01
CA LEU A 215 7.23 10.42 30.69
C LEU A 215 7.71 9.00 31.08
N HIS A 216 6.81 8.03 31.14
CA HIS A 216 7.15 6.61 31.39
C HIS A 216 7.39 5.81 30.12
N THR A 217 7.48 6.47 28.96
CA THR A 217 7.68 5.85 27.65
C THR A 217 8.99 6.30 27.02
N ASN A 218 9.33 5.76 25.87
CA ASN A 218 10.46 6.23 25.04
C ASN A 218 10.04 7.26 23.98
N LEU A 219 8.84 7.80 24.06
CA LEU A 219 8.36 8.83 23.12
C LEU A 219 9.10 10.14 23.34
N LYS A 220 9.45 10.81 22.23
CA LYS A 220 10.13 12.10 22.28
C LYS A 220 9.12 13.21 22.57
N ILE A 221 9.37 14.00 23.62
CA ILE A 221 8.62 15.23 23.88
C ILE A 221 9.10 16.31 22.90
N VAL A 222 8.20 16.82 22.07
CA VAL A 222 8.49 17.84 21.05
C VAL A 222 8.31 19.23 21.61
N GLU A 223 7.21 19.46 22.33
CA GLU A 223 6.89 20.72 23.00
C GLU A 223 6.25 20.43 24.36
N ARG A 224 6.59 21.24 25.37
CA ARG A 224 5.96 21.21 26.69
C ARG A 224 6.25 22.50 27.43
N ARG A 225 5.26 23.07 28.09
CA ARG A 225 5.42 24.18 29.04
C ARG A 225 4.83 23.81 30.40
N ALA A 226 5.53 24.17 31.45
CA ALA A 226 5.02 24.04 32.82
C ALA A 226 3.99 25.14 33.13
N HIS A 227 3.10 24.84 34.07
CA HIS A 227 2.30 25.88 34.70
C HIS A 227 3.18 26.80 35.57
N ARG A 228 2.75 28.00 35.82
CA ARG A 228 3.39 28.94 36.73
C ARG A 228 3.34 28.49 38.19
N PHE A 229 2.30 27.71 38.54
CA PHE A 229 2.03 27.24 39.88
C PHE A 229 1.94 25.73 39.92
N ASN A 230 2.21 25.15 41.12
CA ASN A 230 1.99 23.73 41.31
C ASN A 230 0.50 23.41 41.14
N THR A 231 0.19 22.53 40.21
CA THR A 231 -1.19 22.16 39.84
C THR A 231 -1.84 21.23 40.87
N GLY A 232 -1.04 20.53 41.68
CA GLY A 232 -1.50 19.62 42.71
C GLY A 232 -2.17 18.31 42.26
N TYR A 233 -2.39 18.12 40.96
CA TYR A 233 -2.97 16.87 40.44
C TYR A 233 -1.95 15.93 39.77
N VAL A 234 -0.73 16.41 39.51
CA VAL A 234 0.43 15.61 39.11
C VAL A 234 1.63 15.98 40.01
N PRO A 235 2.68 15.15 40.11
CA PRO A 235 3.95 15.52 40.75
C PRO A 235 4.56 16.79 40.13
N GLU A 236 5.33 17.53 40.89
CA GLU A 236 6.00 18.74 40.41
C GLU A 236 6.85 18.46 39.17
N GLY A 237 6.77 19.33 38.18
CA GLY A 237 7.50 19.20 36.91
C GLY A 237 6.91 18.19 35.95
N MET A 238 5.84 17.45 36.30
CA MET A 238 5.18 16.48 35.46
C MET A 238 3.87 16.99 34.86
N ASP A 239 3.70 18.30 34.82
CA ASP A 239 2.54 18.99 34.23
C ASP A 239 2.84 19.51 32.82
N ALA A 240 1.80 19.72 32.02
CA ALA A 240 1.87 20.36 30.72
C ALA A 240 0.70 21.34 30.56
N THR A 241 0.99 22.64 30.45
CA THR A 241 -0.03 23.65 30.18
C THR A 241 -0.27 23.76 28.68
N VAL A 242 -1.52 23.98 28.31
CA VAL A 242 -1.96 24.18 26.93
C VAL A 242 -2.86 25.39 26.82
N TYR A 243 -2.70 26.14 25.72
CA TYR A 243 -3.56 27.24 25.36
C TYR A 243 -3.74 27.25 23.85
N TYR A 244 -4.99 27.17 23.38
CA TYR A 244 -5.27 27.03 21.96
C TYR A 244 -4.68 28.18 21.12
N GLY A 245 -3.91 27.80 20.09
CA GLY A 245 -3.25 28.74 19.19
C GLY A 245 -1.98 29.39 19.73
N GLN A 246 -1.52 29.07 20.97
CA GLN A 246 -0.34 29.68 21.57
C GLN A 246 0.63 28.66 22.19
N THR A 247 0.11 27.73 22.96
CA THR A 247 0.93 26.73 23.68
C THR A 247 0.33 25.35 23.49
N ASP A 248 1.13 24.43 23.05
CA ASP A 248 0.72 23.03 22.80
C ASP A 248 1.54 22.04 23.65
N PHE A 249 1.10 20.80 23.52
CA PHE A 249 1.75 19.63 24.10
C PHE A 249 1.62 18.44 23.16
#